data_23ab6a6daad5ad1336af9fe782b19c94
#
_entry.id   23ab6a6daad5ad1336af9fe782b19c94
#
_cell.length_a   1.000
_cell.length_b   1.000
_cell.length_c   1.000
_cell.angle_alpha   90.00
_cell.angle_beta   90.00
_cell.angle_gamma   90.00
#
_symmetry.space_group_name_H-M   'P 1'
#
loop_
_entity.id
_entity.type
_entity.pdbx_description
1 polymer ?
#
loop_
_entity_poly.entity_id
_entity_poly.type
_entity_poly.pdbx_seq_one_letter_code
_entity_poly.pdbx_strand_id
1 'polypeptide(L)'
;MQLSRGALAVRSPNGRAMLEVGGRPLFELSPVAANIWTKLAEGLSTQDIINHLTTQFKVPEDRVRTDVANFMELLRRHLLVTDTILNTGCGPVQRAELVWNKGIASLCDWRIPDEFPQGQDYKSVADVEGHIAPPHLLGDLIADPSVYQGIQEGDLVWVRLSWLKSFIRQVLPSIKARFVLATGDSDTSVPSGAMLEVQMILRNSNLVHWFAQNCDNPGFTSRLSALPIGIDFHTLSERHLWGENVSSSKQQEIVLKSVRRNLPNLHQRIRKVYLDFAWQSADFRLSARRQDIVDRLRENKVVHLQQHPLRRSRMWRERGEFAFVLSPHGVGLDCHRTWEALALGHIVLVPKSPLDSLYAGLPVIPIADWGEIKPENIDKWLSLCPELKIDDEKLTSRYWVGKMRAA
;
A
#
# COMPACT_ATOMS: atom_id res chain seq x y z
N MET A 1 -12.01 -24.41 -6.51
CA MET A 1 -12.04 -23.16 -7.31
C MET A 1 -13.33 -22.43 -7.02
N GLN A 2 -13.27 -21.13 -6.72
CA GLN A 2 -14.45 -20.34 -6.38
C GLN A 2 -14.49 -19.11 -7.31
N LEU A 3 -15.66 -18.84 -7.90
CA LEU A 3 -15.89 -17.65 -8.71
C LEU A 3 -16.18 -16.44 -7.81
N SER A 4 -15.75 -15.26 -8.26
CA SER A 4 -16.11 -13.99 -7.63
C SER A 4 -17.64 -13.83 -7.65
N ARG A 5 -18.27 -13.60 -6.49
CA ARG A 5 -19.71 -13.39 -6.36
C ARG A 5 -20.23 -12.13 -7.07
N GLY A 6 -19.35 -11.16 -7.32
CA GLY A 6 -19.68 -9.93 -8.02
C GLY A 6 -19.57 -10.01 -9.53
N ALA A 7 -19.10 -11.14 -10.08
CA ALA A 7 -18.90 -11.31 -11.52
C ALA A 7 -20.06 -12.08 -12.15
N LEU A 8 -20.66 -11.51 -13.19
CA LEU A 8 -21.80 -12.08 -13.90
C LEU A 8 -21.58 -12.04 -15.42
N ALA A 9 -21.90 -13.12 -16.11
CA ALA A 9 -22.00 -13.06 -17.57
C ALA A 9 -23.41 -12.57 -17.95
N VAL A 10 -23.45 -11.48 -18.68
CA VAL A 10 -24.69 -10.84 -19.16
C VAL A 10 -24.69 -10.78 -20.69
N ARG A 11 -25.87 -10.68 -21.29
CA ARG A 11 -26.00 -10.34 -22.71
C ARG A 11 -26.23 -8.85 -22.85
N SER A 12 -25.39 -8.20 -23.63
CA SER A 12 -25.58 -6.80 -24.01
C SER A 12 -26.76 -6.65 -24.95
N PRO A 13 -27.30 -5.43 -25.13
CA PRO A 13 -28.44 -5.18 -26.03
C PRO A 13 -28.20 -5.62 -27.48
N ASN A 14 -26.96 -5.69 -27.93
CA ASN A 14 -26.57 -6.20 -29.25
C ASN A 14 -26.36 -7.72 -29.30
N GLY A 15 -26.72 -8.45 -28.22
CA GLY A 15 -26.65 -9.90 -28.12
C GLY A 15 -25.30 -10.50 -27.82
N ARG A 16 -24.25 -9.68 -27.62
CA ARG A 16 -22.90 -10.15 -27.25
C ARG A 16 -22.83 -10.53 -25.79
N ALA A 17 -22.09 -11.58 -25.50
CA ALA A 17 -21.82 -11.98 -24.12
C ALA A 17 -20.75 -11.06 -23.50
N MET A 18 -21.05 -10.49 -22.35
CA MET A 18 -20.17 -9.61 -21.59
C MET A 18 -19.97 -10.22 -20.20
N LEU A 19 -18.76 -10.14 -19.69
CA LEU A 19 -18.53 -10.36 -18.27
C LEU A 19 -18.59 -9.01 -17.56
N GLU A 20 -19.46 -8.92 -16.57
CA GLU A 20 -19.61 -7.73 -15.74
C GLU A 20 -19.14 -8.01 -14.32
N VAL A 21 -18.59 -6.99 -13.68
CA VAL A 21 -18.22 -7.01 -12.26
C VAL A 21 -18.87 -5.83 -11.57
N GLY A 22 -19.70 -6.11 -10.56
CA GLY A 22 -20.43 -5.06 -9.87
C GLY A 22 -21.36 -4.23 -10.78
N GLY A 23 -21.93 -4.86 -11.84
CA GLY A 23 -22.81 -4.20 -12.80
C GLY A 23 -22.09 -3.38 -13.87
N ARG A 24 -20.77 -3.52 -14.01
CA ARG A 24 -19.97 -2.85 -15.04
C ARG A 24 -19.32 -3.85 -15.99
N PRO A 25 -19.36 -3.60 -17.32
CA PRO A 25 -18.75 -4.49 -18.30
C PRO A 25 -17.23 -4.50 -18.13
N LEU A 26 -16.66 -5.70 -17.97
CA LEU A 26 -15.23 -5.91 -17.85
C LEU A 26 -14.61 -6.22 -19.22
N PHE A 27 -15.14 -7.22 -19.91
CA PHE A 27 -14.73 -7.56 -21.26
C PHE A 27 -15.80 -8.38 -21.98
N GLU A 28 -15.72 -8.34 -23.31
CA GLU A 28 -16.56 -9.14 -24.18
C GLU A 28 -16.07 -10.58 -24.18
N LEU A 29 -16.99 -11.54 -24.01
CA LEU A 29 -16.69 -12.95 -24.04
C LEU A 29 -16.89 -13.50 -25.44
N SER A 30 -15.88 -14.21 -25.96
CA SER A 30 -16.11 -15.08 -27.13
C SER A 30 -17.11 -16.18 -26.78
N PRO A 31 -17.76 -16.82 -27.75
CA PRO A 31 -18.68 -17.94 -27.48
C PRO A 31 -18.06 -19.04 -26.65
N VAL A 32 -16.77 -19.35 -26.84
CA VAL A 32 -16.01 -20.33 -26.07
C VAL A 32 -15.80 -19.82 -24.63
N ALA A 33 -15.37 -18.59 -24.47
CA ALA A 33 -15.15 -17.99 -23.15
C ALA A 33 -16.45 -17.91 -22.33
N ALA A 34 -17.57 -17.54 -22.97
CA ALA A 34 -18.89 -17.52 -22.34
C ALA A 34 -19.32 -18.92 -21.87
N ASN A 35 -19.02 -19.94 -22.67
CA ASN A 35 -19.34 -21.34 -22.32
C ASN A 35 -18.48 -21.80 -21.14
N ILE A 36 -17.16 -21.51 -21.17
CA ILE A 36 -16.26 -21.81 -20.06
C ILE A 36 -16.76 -21.13 -18.78
N TRP A 37 -17.10 -19.85 -18.83
CA TRP A 37 -17.61 -19.12 -17.67
C TRP A 37 -18.90 -19.76 -17.11
N THR A 38 -19.85 -20.09 -17.98
CA THR A 38 -21.11 -20.73 -17.56
C THR A 38 -20.85 -22.05 -16.84
N LYS A 39 -19.97 -22.87 -17.39
CA LYS A 39 -19.62 -24.16 -16.77
C LYS A 39 -18.85 -24.01 -15.44
N LEU A 40 -18.02 -22.99 -15.33
CA LEU A 40 -17.39 -22.64 -14.06
C LEU A 40 -18.44 -22.20 -13.03
N ALA A 41 -19.43 -21.41 -13.44
CA ALA A 41 -20.52 -20.97 -12.56
C ALA A 41 -21.44 -22.14 -12.13
N GLU A 42 -21.56 -23.16 -12.96
CA GLU A 42 -22.24 -24.42 -12.62
C GLU A 42 -21.40 -25.31 -11.69
N GLY A 43 -20.16 -24.94 -11.39
CA GLY A 43 -19.28 -25.67 -10.45
C GLY A 43 -18.47 -26.82 -11.07
N LEU A 44 -18.42 -26.91 -12.40
CA LEU A 44 -17.64 -27.96 -13.07
C LEU A 44 -16.12 -27.76 -12.86
N SER A 45 -15.41 -28.87 -12.80
CA SER A 45 -13.93 -28.83 -12.77
C SER A 45 -13.37 -28.42 -14.13
N THR A 46 -12.13 -27.91 -14.13
CA THR A 46 -11.45 -27.53 -15.37
C THR A 46 -11.36 -28.70 -16.36
N GLN A 47 -11.15 -29.93 -15.87
CA GLN A 47 -11.08 -31.12 -16.71
C GLN A 47 -12.46 -31.46 -17.31
N ASP A 48 -13.53 -31.36 -16.52
CA ASP A 48 -14.91 -31.59 -17.01
C ASP A 48 -15.30 -30.57 -18.09
N ILE A 49 -14.87 -29.32 -17.92
CA ILE A 49 -15.07 -28.25 -18.91
C ILE A 49 -14.35 -28.59 -20.21
N ILE A 50 -13.08 -29.03 -20.14
CA ILE A 50 -12.32 -29.46 -21.32
C ILE A 50 -13.04 -30.60 -22.04
N ASN A 51 -13.45 -31.64 -21.31
CA ASN A 51 -14.18 -32.79 -21.87
C ASN A 51 -15.50 -32.36 -22.54
N HIS A 52 -16.25 -31.47 -21.87
CA HIS A 52 -17.52 -30.94 -22.38
C HIS A 52 -17.34 -30.17 -23.69
N LEU A 53 -16.38 -29.23 -23.71
CA LEU A 53 -16.12 -28.37 -24.88
C LEU A 53 -15.54 -29.17 -26.05
N THR A 54 -14.66 -30.13 -25.78
CA THR A 54 -14.12 -31.05 -26.81
C THR A 54 -15.25 -31.80 -27.50
N THR A 55 -16.21 -32.31 -26.73
CA THR A 55 -17.36 -33.06 -27.26
C THR A 55 -18.33 -32.13 -28.00
N GLN A 56 -18.62 -30.96 -27.41
CA GLN A 56 -19.60 -30.02 -27.97
C GLN A 56 -19.14 -29.39 -29.28
N PHE A 57 -17.87 -28.96 -29.34
CA PHE A 57 -17.34 -28.23 -30.50
C PHE A 57 -16.58 -29.11 -31.49
N LYS A 58 -16.38 -30.39 -31.19
CA LYS A 58 -15.62 -31.36 -32.00
C LYS A 58 -14.22 -30.86 -32.37
N VAL A 59 -13.54 -30.24 -31.42
CA VAL A 59 -12.20 -29.64 -31.56
C VAL A 59 -11.19 -30.53 -30.81
N PRO A 60 -9.94 -30.65 -31.27
CA PRO A 60 -8.90 -31.41 -30.56
C PRO A 60 -8.74 -30.95 -29.11
N GLU A 61 -8.61 -31.90 -28.18
CA GLU A 61 -8.54 -31.64 -26.73
C GLU A 61 -7.40 -30.68 -26.36
N ASP A 62 -6.24 -30.78 -26.99
CA ASP A 62 -5.10 -29.91 -26.72
C ASP A 62 -5.40 -28.43 -27.01
N ARG A 63 -6.17 -28.16 -28.06
CA ARG A 63 -6.61 -26.79 -28.38
C ARG A 63 -7.58 -26.27 -27.33
N VAL A 64 -8.56 -27.09 -26.95
CA VAL A 64 -9.52 -26.74 -25.89
C VAL A 64 -8.80 -26.51 -24.57
N ARG A 65 -7.85 -27.35 -24.22
CA ARG A 65 -7.02 -27.24 -23.03
C ARG A 65 -6.28 -25.91 -22.99
N THR A 66 -5.68 -25.52 -24.13
CA THR A 66 -4.96 -24.22 -24.26
C THR A 66 -5.95 -23.04 -24.10
N ASP A 67 -7.10 -23.07 -24.75
CA ASP A 67 -8.09 -21.99 -24.66
C ASP A 67 -8.64 -21.85 -23.23
N VAL A 68 -8.92 -22.98 -22.56
CA VAL A 68 -9.36 -22.99 -21.17
C VAL A 68 -8.27 -22.46 -20.25
N ALA A 69 -7.02 -22.87 -20.44
CA ALA A 69 -5.90 -22.41 -19.62
C ALA A 69 -5.68 -20.90 -19.77
N ASN A 70 -5.71 -20.38 -20.99
CA ASN A 70 -5.58 -18.95 -21.27
C ASN A 70 -6.70 -18.13 -20.64
N PHE A 71 -7.94 -18.59 -20.74
CA PHE A 71 -9.08 -17.94 -20.13
C PHE A 71 -9.03 -17.98 -18.60
N MET A 72 -8.65 -19.13 -18.03
CA MET A 72 -8.45 -19.25 -16.58
C MET A 72 -7.36 -18.31 -16.08
N GLU A 73 -6.25 -18.16 -16.82
CA GLU A 73 -5.20 -17.22 -16.47
C GLU A 73 -5.70 -15.76 -16.52
N LEU A 74 -6.50 -15.42 -17.55
CA LEU A 74 -7.15 -14.12 -17.63
C LEU A 74 -8.06 -13.87 -16.42
N LEU A 75 -8.91 -14.85 -16.06
CA LEU A 75 -9.78 -14.75 -14.90
C LEU A 75 -9.00 -14.62 -13.59
N ARG A 76 -7.88 -15.33 -13.43
CA ARG A 76 -7.00 -15.19 -12.27
C ARG A 76 -6.37 -13.81 -12.17
N ARG A 77 -5.88 -13.27 -13.30
CA ARG A 77 -5.32 -11.89 -13.34
C ARG A 77 -6.33 -10.85 -12.89
N HIS A 78 -7.60 -11.06 -13.21
CA HIS A 78 -8.70 -10.19 -12.79
C HIS A 78 -9.35 -10.61 -11.47
N LEU A 79 -8.75 -11.56 -10.72
CA LEU A 79 -9.24 -12.10 -9.46
C LEU A 79 -10.72 -12.55 -9.49
N LEU A 80 -11.19 -12.97 -10.66
CA LEU A 80 -12.55 -13.45 -10.87
C LEU A 80 -12.71 -14.92 -10.54
N VAL A 81 -11.58 -15.64 -10.43
CA VAL A 81 -11.48 -17.03 -10.00
C VAL A 81 -10.41 -17.14 -8.96
N THR A 82 -10.75 -17.68 -7.82
CA THR A 82 -9.80 -18.08 -6.78
C THR A 82 -9.75 -19.60 -6.74
N ASP A 83 -8.57 -20.17 -6.89
CA ASP A 83 -8.38 -21.57 -6.56
C ASP A 83 -8.57 -21.69 -5.05
N THR A 84 -9.59 -22.42 -4.63
CA THR A 84 -9.67 -22.87 -3.25
C THR A 84 -8.49 -23.81 -3.07
N ILE A 85 -7.37 -23.29 -2.64
CA ILE A 85 -6.27 -24.10 -2.16
C ILE A 85 -6.81 -24.73 -0.91
N LEU A 86 -7.30 -25.97 -1.05
CA LEU A 86 -7.37 -26.86 0.07
C LEU A 86 -6.02 -26.75 0.77
N ASN A 87 -6.03 -26.49 2.04
CA ASN A 87 -4.91 -26.30 2.94
C ASN A 87 -3.98 -27.54 2.92
N THR A 88 -3.32 -27.79 1.81
CA THR A 88 -2.30 -28.83 1.69
C THR A 88 -0.95 -28.16 1.86
N GLY A 89 -0.57 -27.97 3.12
CA GLY A 89 0.83 -27.87 3.49
C GLY A 89 1.59 -26.59 3.19
N CYS A 90 0.97 -25.49 2.79
CA CYS A 90 1.64 -24.18 2.81
C CYS A 90 1.63 -23.66 4.25
N GLY A 91 2.81 -23.49 4.81
CA GLY A 91 3.01 -22.79 6.08
C GLY A 91 2.37 -21.39 6.06
N PRO A 92 2.25 -20.73 7.21
CA PRO A 92 1.61 -19.44 7.31
C PRO A 92 2.22 -18.45 6.29
N VAL A 93 1.37 -17.70 5.58
CA VAL A 93 1.81 -16.70 4.60
C VAL A 93 2.81 -15.75 5.26
N GLN A 94 4.06 -15.76 4.77
CA GLN A 94 5.10 -14.91 5.31
C GLN A 94 4.98 -13.51 4.72
N ARG A 95 4.51 -12.55 5.52
CA ARG A 95 4.42 -11.14 5.17
C ARG A 95 5.61 -10.36 5.72
N ALA A 96 5.87 -9.17 5.15
CA ALA A 96 6.84 -8.25 5.71
C ALA A 96 6.42 -7.80 7.12
N GLU A 97 7.39 -7.77 8.04
CA GLU A 97 7.19 -7.34 9.42
C GLU A 97 7.44 -5.83 9.60
N LEU A 98 8.37 -5.28 8.80
CA LEU A 98 8.63 -3.85 8.79
C LEU A 98 7.37 -3.07 8.47
N VAL A 99 7.29 -1.86 9.00
CA VAL A 99 6.11 -1.02 8.88
C VAL A 99 5.85 -0.60 7.43
N TRP A 100 4.65 -0.86 6.96
CA TRP A 100 4.12 -0.40 5.69
C TRP A 100 2.60 -0.34 5.78
N ASN A 101 1.98 0.49 4.95
CA ASN A 101 0.54 0.76 5.02
C ASN A 101 -0.32 -0.52 4.92
N LYS A 102 -0.04 -1.39 3.95
CA LYS A 102 -0.78 -2.65 3.78
C LYS A 102 -0.42 -3.68 4.85
N GLY A 103 0.77 -3.61 5.44
CA GLY A 103 1.14 -4.42 6.61
C GLY A 103 0.32 -4.08 7.83
N ILE A 104 0.10 -2.79 8.09
CA ILE A 104 -0.83 -2.33 9.14
C ILE A 104 -2.24 -2.82 8.83
N ALA A 105 -2.73 -2.60 7.59
CA ALA A 105 -4.04 -3.05 7.15
C ALA A 105 -4.23 -4.57 7.37
N SER A 106 -3.20 -5.38 7.06
CA SER A 106 -3.28 -6.84 7.19
C SER A 106 -3.46 -7.35 8.62
N LEU A 107 -3.13 -6.52 9.60
CA LEU A 107 -3.23 -6.81 11.04
C LEU A 107 -4.49 -6.22 11.67
N CYS A 108 -5.27 -5.45 10.92
CA CYS A 108 -6.59 -4.98 11.35
C CYS A 108 -7.62 -6.08 11.19
N ASP A 109 -8.67 -6.04 12.02
CA ASP A 109 -9.73 -7.04 12.02
C ASP A 109 -10.59 -6.93 10.76
N TRP A 110 -10.84 -5.71 10.30
CA TRP A 110 -11.62 -5.38 9.10
C TRP A 110 -10.84 -4.48 8.14
N ARG A 111 -11.03 -4.69 6.83
CA ARG A 111 -10.35 -3.93 5.77
C ARG A 111 -11.33 -3.53 4.67
N ILE A 112 -11.22 -2.31 4.20
CA ILE A 112 -12.04 -1.75 3.12
C ILE A 112 -11.14 -0.97 2.16
N PRO A 113 -10.84 -1.50 0.96
CA PRO A 113 -11.13 -2.87 0.49
C PRO A 113 -10.27 -3.92 1.20
N ASP A 114 -10.69 -5.18 1.15
CA ASP A 114 -9.84 -6.27 1.65
C ASP A 114 -8.88 -6.74 0.56
N GLU A 115 -7.63 -6.32 0.69
CA GLU A 115 -6.53 -6.63 -0.24
C GLU A 115 -5.72 -7.86 0.20
N PHE A 116 -6.27 -8.67 1.11
CA PHE A 116 -5.66 -9.91 1.60
C PHE A 116 -6.67 -11.07 1.52
N PRO A 117 -7.15 -11.42 0.31
CA PRO A 117 -8.21 -12.39 0.16
C PRO A 117 -7.81 -13.74 0.77
N GLN A 118 -8.70 -14.31 1.57
CA GLN A 118 -8.55 -15.65 2.17
C GLN A 118 -7.22 -15.89 2.92
N GLY A 119 -6.64 -14.86 3.52
CA GLY A 119 -5.38 -14.96 4.25
C GLY A 119 -4.13 -15.08 3.37
N GLN A 120 -4.25 -14.83 2.06
CA GLN A 120 -3.11 -14.75 1.15
C GLN A 120 -2.27 -13.48 1.40
N ASP A 121 -1.12 -13.37 0.71
CA ASP A 121 -0.34 -12.15 0.69
C ASP A 121 -1.08 -11.02 -0.05
N TYR A 122 -0.57 -9.80 0.10
CA TYR A 122 -1.13 -8.61 -0.50
C TYR A 122 -1.39 -8.78 -2.01
N LYS A 123 -2.59 -8.38 -2.42
CA LYS A 123 -2.98 -8.23 -3.83
C LYS A 123 -3.79 -6.96 -3.98
N SER A 124 -3.35 -6.07 -4.85
CA SER A 124 -4.07 -4.83 -5.09
C SER A 124 -5.43 -5.08 -5.73
N VAL A 125 -6.46 -4.53 -5.14
CA VAL A 125 -7.81 -4.50 -5.75
C VAL A 125 -7.83 -3.61 -7.00
N ALA A 126 -6.94 -2.60 -7.07
CA ALA A 126 -6.82 -1.73 -8.24
C ALA A 126 -6.41 -2.50 -9.51
N ASP A 127 -5.65 -3.61 -9.39
CA ASP A 127 -5.31 -4.47 -10.52
C ASP A 127 -6.53 -5.22 -11.08
N VAL A 128 -7.53 -5.48 -10.24
CA VAL A 128 -8.79 -6.14 -10.63
C VAL A 128 -9.74 -5.15 -11.28
N GLU A 129 -9.80 -3.95 -10.75
CA GLU A 129 -10.77 -2.92 -11.10
C GLU A 129 -10.16 -1.83 -12.00
N GLY A 130 -8.84 -1.66 -11.97
CA GLY A 130 -8.12 -0.52 -12.58
C GLY A 130 -8.17 -0.43 -14.10
N HIS A 131 -8.52 -1.51 -14.78
CA HIS A 131 -8.69 -1.49 -16.24
C HIS A 131 -10.06 -1.00 -16.71
N ILE A 132 -11.04 -0.81 -15.81
CA ILE A 132 -12.44 -0.59 -16.18
C ILE A 132 -12.98 0.74 -15.70
N ALA A 133 -12.55 1.25 -14.57
CA ALA A 133 -13.01 2.52 -14.03
C ALA A 133 -11.84 3.36 -13.52
N PRO A 134 -11.89 4.68 -13.72
CA PRO A 134 -10.94 5.58 -13.09
C PRO A 134 -10.91 5.36 -11.58
N PRO A 135 -9.73 5.39 -10.92
CA PRO A 135 -9.60 5.09 -9.50
C PRO A 135 -10.55 5.87 -8.58
N HIS A 136 -10.93 7.09 -8.96
CA HIS A 136 -11.89 7.91 -8.21
C HIS A 136 -13.33 7.39 -8.23
N LEU A 137 -13.67 6.51 -9.16
CA LEU A 137 -14.99 5.88 -9.25
C LEU A 137 -15.06 4.56 -8.50
N LEU A 138 -13.91 3.93 -8.22
CA LEU A 138 -13.82 2.63 -7.54
C LEU A 138 -14.20 2.74 -6.05
N GLY A 139 -13.88 3.86 -5.41
CA GLY A 139 -14.24 4.12 -4.01
C GLY A 139 -15.75 4.18 -3.71
N ASP A 140 -16.61 4.05 -4.71
CA ASP A 140 -18.07 4.02 -4.53
C ASP A 140 -18.65 2.60 -4.48
N LEU A 141 -17.83 1.56 -4.63
CA LEU A 141 -18.29 0.17 -4.77
C LEU A 141 -17.83 -0.71 -3.60
N ILE A 142 -18.52 -0.60 -2.47
CA ILE A 142 -18.45 -1.67 -1.46
C ILE A 142 -19.47 -2.74 -1.89
N ALA A 143 -18.96 -3.86 -2.41
CA ALA A 143 -19.79 -4.87 -3.06
C ALA A 143 -20.83 -5.49 -2.11
N ASP A 144 -20.49 -5.68 -0.85
CA ASP A 144 -21.42 -6.17 0.19
C ASP A 144 -21.16 -5.47 1.53
N PRO A 145 -21.84 -4.34 1.81
CA PRO A 145 -21.70 -3.63 3.08
C PRO A 145 -22.21 -4.44 4.29
N SER A 146 -23.05 -5.46 4.08
CA SER A 146 -23.64 -6.24 5.17
C SER A 146 -22.61 -7.09 5.91
N VAL A 147 -21.50 -7.45 5.27
CA VAL A 147 -20.39 -8.18 5.87
C VAL A 147 -19.84 -7.44 7.10
N TYR A 148 -19.82 -6.10 7.05
CA TYR A 148 -19.27 -5.25 8.12
C TYR A 148 -20.21 -5.07 9.32
N GLN A 149 -21.41 -5.63 9.28
CA GLN A 149 -22.29 -5.71 10.46
C GLN A 149 -21.71 -6.62 11.56
N GLY A 150 -20.75 -7.46 11.20
CA GLY A 150 -20.00 -8.31 12.12
C GLY A 150 -18.94 -7.59 12.96
N ILE A 151 -18.70 -6.27 12.76
CA ILE A 151 -17.75 -5.50 13.56
C ILE A 151 -18.14 -5.53 15.03
N GLN A 152 -17.19 -5.91 15.90
CA GLN A 152 -17.36 -6.10 17.33
C GLN A 152 -16.68 -5.00 18.15
N GLU A 153 -16.91 -5.01 19.46
CA GLU A 153 -16.34 -4.06 20.41
C GLU A 153 -14.80 -4.11 20.39
N GLY A 154 -14.17 -2.97 20.12
CA GLY A 154 -12.72 -2.82 20.08
C GLY A 154 -12.05 -3.23 18.77
N ASP A 155 -12.82 -3.64 17.76
CA ASP A 155 -12.24 -4.00 16.46
C ASP A 155 -11.52 -2.84 15.78
N LEU A 156 -10.42 -3.18 15.11
CA LEU A 156 -9.67 -2.27 14.26
C LEU A 156 -10.21 -2.34 12.83
N VAL A 157 -10.68 -1.23 12.32
CA VAL A 157 -11.23 -1.09 10.97
C VAL A 157 -10.28 -0.27 10.11
N TRP A 158 -9.62 -0.92 9.14
CA TRP A 158 -8.82 -0.23 8.13
C TRP A 158 -9.70 0.21 6.96
N VAL A 159 -9.58 1.49 6.55
CA VAL A 159 -10.24 2.02 5.36
C VAL A 159 -9.22 2.75 4.50
N ARG A 160 -9.05 2.34 3.23
CA ARG A 160 -8.32 3.14 2.27
C ARG A 160 -8.99 4.51 2.16
N LEU A 161 -8.23 5.58 2.23
CA LEU A 161 -8.82 6.93 2.35
C LEU A 161 -9.70 7.30 1.14
N SER A 162 -9.37 6.81 -0.07
CA SER A 162 -10.23 7.00 -1.25
C SER A 162 -11.61 6.33 -1.12
N TRP A 163 -11.77 5.34 -0.23
CA TRP A 163 -13.02 4.64 0.05
C TRP A 163 -13.79 5.20 1.26
N LEU A 164 -13.28 6.27 1.86
CA LEU A 164 -13.84 6.82 3.09
C LEU A 164 -15.29 7.30 2.91
N LYS A 165 -15.62 7.89 1.76
CA LYS A 165 -16.99 8.33 1.45
C LYS A 165 -17.97 7.16 1.41
N SER A 166 -17.56 6.07 0.78
CA SER A 166 -18.38 4.86 0.68
C SER A 166 -18.53 4.16 2.02
N PHE A 167 -17.45 4.10 2.81
CA PHE A 167 -17.51 3.64 4.19
C PHE A 167 -18.52 4.43 5.02
N ILE A 168 -18.47 5.76 4.96
CA ILE A 168 -19.40 6.64 5.69
C ILE A 168 -20.86 6.39 5.29
N ARG A 169 -21.12 6.22 4.00
CA ARG A 169 -22.49 6.05 3.49
C ARG A 169 -23.06 4.66 3.71
N GLN A 170 -22.24 3.63 3.53
CA GLN A 170 -22.72 2.26 3.38
C GLN A 170 -22.42 1.38 4.60
N VAL A 171 -21.33 1.64 5.33
CA VAL A 171 -20.87 0.78 6.41
C VAL A 171 -21.05 1.44 7.78
N LEU A 172 -20.61 2.67 7.95
CA LEU A 172 -20.61 3.37 9.23
C LEU A 172 -21.97 3.39 9.94
N PRO A 173 -23.12 3.58 9.25
CA PRO A 173 -24.44 3.57 9.90
C PRO A 173 -24.84 2.20 10.47
N SER A 174 -24.25 1.11 9.96
CA SER A 174 -24.55 -0.26 10.41
C SER A 174 -23.71 -0.70 11.60
N ILE A 175 -22.58 -0.03 11.88
CA ILE A 175 -21.70 -0.36 13.00
C ILE A 175 -22.37 0.00 14.31
N LYS A 176 -22.62 -0.99 15.17
CA LYS A 176 -23.25 -0.81 16.48
C LYS A 176 -22.28 -0.89 17.65
N ALA A 177 -21.13 -1.53 17.44
CA ALA A 177 -20.07 -1.69 18.42
C ALA A 177 -19.07 -0.51 18.38
N ARG A 178 -18.36 -0.29 19.47
CA ARG A 178 -17.27 0.71 19.49
C ARG A 178 -16.08 0.15 18.73
N PHE A 179 -15.45 0.98 17.91
CA PHE A 179 -14.35 0.57 17.02
C PHE A 179 -13.26 1.64 16.92
N VAL A 180 -12.08 1.20 16.52
CA VAL A 180 -10.95 2.09 16.18
C VAL A 180 -10.80 2.12 14.65
N LEU A 181 -10.74 3.34 14.10
CA LEU A 181 -10.57 3.54 12.66
C LEU A 181 -9.09 3.77 12.34
N ALA A 182 -8.59 3.12 11.29
CA ALA A 182 -7.31 3.43 10.66
C ALA A 182 -7.54 3.78 9.19
N THR A 183 -6.91 4.85 8.71
CA THR A 183 -6.98 5.24 7.29
C THR A 183 -5.60 5.49 6.70
N GLY A 184 -5.43 5.12 5.44
CA GLY A 184 -4.17 5.30 4.73
C GLY A 184 -4.29 5.03 3.23
N ASP A 185 -3.14 4.74 2.61
CA ASP A 185 -3.03 4.46 1.19
C ASP A 185 -3.52 5.63 0.32
N SER A 186 -3.13 6.83 0.70
CA SER A 186 -3.46 8.08 0.00
C SER A 186 -2.48 9.18 0.41
N ASP A 187 -2.21 10.08 -0.51
CA ASP A 187 -1.43 11.29 -0.26
C ASP A 187 -2.27 12.44 0.37
N THR A 188 -3.58 12.24 0.46
CA THR A 188 -4.49 13.25 1.01
C THR A 188 -4.25 13.47 2.50
N SER A 189 -4.09 14.72 2.89
CA SER A 189 -3.95 15.11 4.30
C SER A 189 -5.25 14.94 5.09
N VAL A 190 -5.14 14.52 6.35
CA VAL A 190 -6.26 14.43 7.29
C VAL A 190 -5.92 15.30 8.51
N PRO A 191 -6.76 16.22 8.94
CA PRO A 191 -8.15 16.46 8.53
C PRO A 191 -8.35 17.38 7.30
N SER A 192 -7.35 18.18 6.88
CA SER A 192 -7.57 19.31 5.95
C SER A 192 -8.10 18.89 4.58
N GLY A 193 -7.62 17.78 4.03
CA GLY A 193 -7.99 17.28 2.71
C GLY A 193 -9.30 16.46 2.70
N ALA A 194 -9.89 16.17 3.87
CA ALA A 194 -11.10 15.36 4.01
C ALA A 194 -12.05 15.90 5.11
N MET A 195 -12.13 17.21 5.25
CA MET A 195 -12.79 17.87 6.40
C MET A 195 -14.25 17.46 6.61
N LEU A 196 -15.03 17.27 5.53
CA LEU A 196 -16.44 16.86 5.65
C LEU A 196 -16.54 15.44 6.20
N GLU A 197 -15.74 14.51 5.65
CA GLU A 197 -15.66 13.13 6.09
C GLU A 197 -15.19 13.04 7.55
N VAL A 198 -14.20 13.84 7.90
CA VAL A 198 -13.68 13.95 9.28
C VAL A 198 -14.78 14.34 10.25
N GLN A 199 -15.56 15.38 9.95
CA GLN A 199 -16.66 15.81 10.81
C GLN A 199 -17.74 14.74 10.94
N MET A 200 -18.08 14.03 9.87
CA MET A 200 -19.07 12.96 9.89
C MET A 200 -18.62 11.79 10.76
N ILE A 201 -17.37 11.36 10.62
CA ILE A 201 -16.80 10.25 11.39
C ILE A 201 -16.68 10.62 12.87
N LEU A 202 -16.18 11.81 13.19
CA LEU A 202 -16.01 12.25 14.57
C LEU A 202 -17.33 12.46 15.33
N ARG A 203 -18.46 12.62 14.63
CA ARG A 203 -19.81 12.65 15.23
C ARG A 203 -20.32 11.26 15.60
N ASN A 204 -19.72 10.20 15.06
CA ASN A 204 -20.13 8.84 15.40
C ASN A 204 -19.70 8.50 16.84
N SER A 205 -20.67 8.14 17.69
CA SER A 205 -20.44 7.82 19.10
C SER A 205 -19.70 6.50 19.30
N ASN A 206 -19.73 5.60 18.29
CA ASN A 206 -19.06 4.32 18.33
C ASN A 206 -17.58 4.41 17.93
N LEU A 207 -17.13 5.55 17.36
CA LEU A 207 -15.73 5.76 17.11
C LEU A 207 -14.98 6.00 18.43
N VAL A 208 -14.04 5.11 18.76
CA VAL A 208 -13.13 5.27 19.91
C VAL A 208 -12.02 6.23 19.54
N HIS A 209 -11.27 5.90 18.49
CA HIS A 209 -10.14 6.68 18.03
C HIS A 209 -9.94 6.51 16.51
N TRP A 210 -9.34 7.50 15.88
CA TRP A 210 -8.97 7.47 14.46
C TRP A 210 -7.47 7.68 14.29
N PHE A 211 -6.79 6.73 13.65
CA PHE A 211 -5.40 6.84 13.22
C PHE A 211 -5.33 7.09 11.72
N ALA A 212 -4.70 8.19 11.30
CA ALA A 212 -4.66 8.59 9.89
C ALA A 212 -3.24 8.80 9.39
N GLN A 213 -2.92 8.25 8.21
CA GLN A 213 -1.74 8.67 7.46
C GLN A 213 -1.87 10.13 7.05
N ASN A 214 -0.73 10.79 6.85
CA ASN A 214 -0.68 12.20 6.49
C ASN A 214 -1.54 13.10 7.40
N CYS A 215 -1.53 12.83 8.71
CA CYS A 215 -2.26 13.62 9.69
C CYS A 215 -1.61 15.00 9.84
N ASP A 216 -2.20 16.00 9.19
CA ASP A 216 -1.67 17.38 9.14
C ASP A 216 -2.11 18.26 10.32
N ASN A 217 -2.94 17.74 11.21
CA ASN A 217 -3.28 18.39 12.47
C ASN A 217 -3.65 17.35 13.56
N PRO A 218 -2.65 16.70 14.18
CA PRO A 218 -2.91 15.72 15.24
C PRO A 218 -3.53 16.34 16.51
N GLY A 219 -3.50 17.67 16.65
CA GLY A 219 -4.18 18.40 17.73
C GLY A 219 -5.61 18.81 17.42
N PHE A 220 -6.16 18.45 16.25
CA PHE A 220 -7.53 18.79 15.86
C PHE A 220 -8.59 18.25 16.83
N THR A 221 -8.35 17.07 17.36
CA THR A 221 -9.18 16.43 18.40
C THR A 221 -8.36 15.37 19.14
N SER A 222 -8.73 15.11 20.41
CA SER A 222 -8.12 14.03 21.21
C SER A 222 -8.35 12.63 20.62
N ARG A 223 -9.25 12.47 19.65
CA ARG A 223 -9.57 11.20 19.00
C ARG A 223 -8.90 11.03 17.64
N LEU A 224 -7.93 11.87 17.25
CA LEU A 224 -7.21 11.76 15.99
C LEU A 224 -5.70 11.70 16.25
N SER A 225 -5.04 10.71 15.68
CA SER A 225 -3.58 10.54 15.77
C SER A 225 -2.97 10.21 14.42
N ALA A 226 -1.69 10.53 14.27
CA ALA A 226 -0.93 10.20 13.08
C ALA A 226 -0.60 8.69 13.01
N LEU A 227 -0.61 8.15 11.79
CA LEU A 227 -0.22 6.80 11.45
C LEU A 227 0.87 6.84 10.36
N PRO A 228 1.92 6.02 10.42
CA PRO A 228 2.97 6.02 9.42
C PRO A 228 2.50 5.45 8.08
N ILE A 229 3.05 5.99 6.97
CA ILE A 229 2.92 5.37 5.66
C ILE A 229 3.80 4.10 5.56
N GLY A 230 4.96 4.12 6.21
CA GLY A 230 5.92 3.02 6.20
C GLY A 230 6.65 2.82 4.87
N ILE A 231 7.30 1.70 4.71
CA ILE A 231 8.08 1.34 3.51
C ILE A 231 7.15 1.03 2.34
N ASP A 232 7.54 1.36 1.12
CA ASP A 232 6.79 0.98 -0.07
C ASP A 232 7.11 -0.47 -0.48
N PHE A 233 6.35 -1.42 0.06
CA PHE A 233 6.40 -2.80 -0.42
C PHE A 233 5.27 -3.13 -1.41
N HIS A 234 4.19 -2.34 -1.45
CA HIS A 234 3.04 -2.63 -2.31
C HIS A 234 3.34 -2.40 -3.78
N THR A 235 4.06 -1.33 -4.15
CA THR A 235 4.29 -1.00 -5.56
C THR A 235 5.00 -2.12 -6.33
N LEU A 236 6.07 -2.70 -5.77
CA LEU A 236 6.76 -3.84 -6.42
C LEU A 236 6.02 -5.17 -6.26
N SER A 237 5.03 -5.26 -5.39
CA SER A 237 4.14 -6.42 -5.37
C SER A 237 3.10 -6.38 -6.49
N GLU A 238 2.86 -5.22 -7.06
CA GLU A 238 1.87 -4.99 -8.12
C GLU A 238 2.49 -4.97 -9.51
N ARG A 239 3.67 -4.33 -9.67
CA ARG A 239 4.25 -4.06 -11.00
C ARG A 239 5.76 -3.92 -10.97
N HIS A 240 6.39 -4.13 -12.12
CA HIS A 240 7.79 -3.79 -12.35
C HIS A 240 8.02 -2.29 -12.24
N LEU A 241 8.93 -1.87 -11.39
CA LEU A 241 9.30 -0.46 -11.23
C LEU A 241 10.73 -0.35 -10.68
N TRP A 242 11.35 0.82 -10.81
CA TRP A 242 12.71 1.12 -10.31
C TRP A 242 13.78 0.12 -10.76
N GLY A 243 13.59 -0.48 -11.96
CA GLY A 243 14.49 -1.48 -12.51
C GLY A 243 14.46 -2.84 -11.78
N GLU A 244 13.48 -3.07 -10.89
CA GLU A 244 13.28 -4.32 -10.15
C GLU A 244 12.09 -5.09 -10.70
N ASN A 245 12.13 -6.42 -10.53
CA ASN A 245 11.03 -7.30 -10.86
C ASN A 245 9.95 -7.29 -9.76
N VAL A 246 8.73 -7.70 -10.14
CA VAL A 246 7.66 -7.95 -9.19
C VAL A 246 8.13 -8.94 -8.12
N SER A 247 7.90 -8.58 -6.87
CA SER A 247 8.31 -9.39 -5.72
C SER A 247 7.41 -9.14 -4.51
N SER A 248 7.17 -10.18 -3.72
CA SER A 248 6.33 -10.08 -2.52
C SER A 248 6.92 -9.12 -1.49
N SER A 249 6.08 -8.63 -0.58
CA SER A 249 6.50 -7.76 0.51
C SER A 249 7.63 -8.39 1.34
N LYS A 250 7.55 -9.69 1.59
CA LYS A 250 8.57 -10.44 2.35
C LYS A 250 9.89 -10.54 1.61
N GLN A 251 9.88 -10.78 0.30
CA GLN A 251 11.09 -10.82 -0.50
C GLN A 251 11.81 -9.47 -0.51
N GLN A 252 11.07 -8.37 -0.67
CA GLN A 252 11.61 -7.01 -0.61
C GLN A 252 12.22 -6.71 0.77
N GLU A 253 11.56 -7.11 1.85
CA GLU A 253 12.07 -6.97 3.22
C GLU A 253 13.37 -7.75 3.43
N ILE A 254 13.46 -8.99 2.92
CA ILE A 254 14.70 -9.80 2.99
C ILE A 254 15.84 -9.09 2.30
N VAL A 255 15.62 -8.52 1.12
CA VAL A 255 16.65 -7.75 0.39
C VAL A 255 17.07 -6.53 1.20
N LEU A 256 16.12 -5.75 1.75
CA LEU A 256 16.42 -4.56 2.56
C LEU A 256 17.21 -4.93 3.81
N LYS A 257 16.76 -5.95 4.56
CA LYS A 257 17.47 -6.46 5.75
C LYS A 257 18.88 -6.99 5.39
N SER A 258 19.03 -7.63 4.24
CA SER A 258 20.36 -8.08 3.75
C SER A 258 21.27 -6.89 3.45
N VAL A 259 20.76 -5.87 2.77
CA VAL A 259 21.53 -4.62 2.56
C VAL A 259 21.94 -4.05 3.90
N ARG A 260 20.99 -3.84 4.84
CA ARG A 260 21.28 -3.24 6.17
C ARG A 260 22.37 -3.95 6.94
N ARG A 261 22.41 -5.29 6.93
CA ARG A 261 23.41 -6.10 7.63
C ARG A 261 24.83 -5.92 7.10
N ASN A 262 24.96 -5.52 5.83
CA ASN A 262 26.25 -5.33 5.17
C ASN A 262 26.70 -3.86 5.13
N LEU A 263 25.92 -2.94 5.73
CA LEU A 263 26.29 -1.53 5.81
C LEU A 263 27.25 -1.27 6.98
N PRO A 264 28.12 -0.26 6.85
CA PRO A 264 28.90 0.23 7.98
C PRO A 264 28.01 0.69 9.14
N ASN A 265 28.52 0.65 10.36
CA ASN A 265 27.86 1.29 11.50
C ASN A 265 27.70 2.79 11.24
N LEU A 266 26.68 3.41 11.80
CA LEU A 266 26.30 4.81 11.52
C LEU A 266 27.50 5.79 11.62
N HIS A 267 28.33 5.67 12.65
CA HIS A 267 29.47 6.55 12.86
C HIS A 267 30.65 6.33 11.89
N GLN A 268 30.67 5.21 11.17
CA GLN A 268 31.68 4.88 10.15
C GLN A 268 31.26 5.33 8.75
N ARG A 269 30.00 5.76 8.58
CA ARG A 269 29.47 6.21 7.31
C ARG A 269 29.97 7.59 6.94
N ILE A 270 29.86 7.90 5.64
CA ILE A 270 30.17 9.23 5.10
C ILE A 270 29.25 10.27 5.77
N ARG A 271 29.84 11.27 6.41
CA ARG A 271 29.13 12.32 7.16
C ARG A 271 28.54 13.38 6.21
N LYS A 272 27.72 12.92 5.29
CA LYS A 272 26.99 13.78 4.33
C LYS A 272 25.52 13.38 4.28
N VAL A 273 24.70 14.32 3.81
CA VAL A 273 23.30 14.12 3.55
C VAL A 273 23.10 13.64 2.12
N TYR A 274 22.53 12.45 1.97
CA TYR A 274 22.24 11.87 0.66
C TYR A 274 20.86 12.35 0.16
N LEU A 275 20.81 12.80 -1.08
CA LEU A 275 19.61 13.26 -1.79
C LEU A 275 19.37 12.36 -3.01
N ASP A 276 18.30 11.59 -3.00
CA ASP A 276 17.93 10.66 -4.08
C ASP A 276 16.48 10.79 -4.55
N PHE A 277 15.77 11.80 -4.10
CA PHE A 277 14.39 12.00 -4.53
C PHE A 277 14.31 12.49 -5.97
N ALA A 278 13.28 12.02 -6.70
CA ALA A 278 13.00 12.53 -8.03
C ALA A 278 12.60 14.00 -7.95
N TRP A 279 13.35 14.88 -8.60
CA TRP A 279 13.02 16.31 -8.66
C TRP A 279 12.00 16.66 -9.74
N GLN A 280 11.77 15.75 -10.71
CA GLN A 280 10.70 15.86 -11.69
C GLN A 280 9.51 14.99 -11.27
N SER A 281 8.32 15.52 -11.40
CA SER A 281 7.03 14.87 -11.12
C SER A 281 5.99 15.36 -12.13
N ALA A 282 4.93 14.59 -12.34
CA ALA A 282 3.76 15.04 -13.08
C ALA A 282 3.06 16.22 -12.39
N ASP A 283 3.16 16.33 -11.06
CA ASP A 283 2.76 17.54 -10.31
C ASP A 283 3.84 18.60 -10.41
N PHE A 284 3.54 19.67 -11.15
CA PHE A 284 4.48 20.77 -11.37
C PHE A 284 4.85 21.53 -10.08
N ARG A 285 3.92 21.62 -9.10
CA ARG A 285 4.17 22.30 -7.82
C ARG A 285 5.16 21.51 -6.98
N LEU A 286 5.03 20.19 -7.00
CA LEU A 286 5.97 19.29 -6.35
C LEU A 286 7.35 19.35 -7.03
N SER A 287 7.39 19.37 -8.36
CA SER A 287 8.62 19.54 -9.13
C SER A 287 9.32 20.87 -8.79
N ALA A 288 8.59 21.98 -8.76
CA ALA A 288 9.15 23.29 -8.42
C ALA A 288 9.73 23.32 -6.99
N ARG A 289 9.02 22.76 -6.01
CA ARG A 289 9.52 22.67 -4.62
C ARG A 289 10.78 21.81 -4.52
N ARG A 290 10.82 20.70 -5.21
CA ARG A 290 11.98 19.80 -5.21
C ARG A 290 13.18 20.39 -5.94
N GLN A 291 12.93 21.13 -7.03
CA GLN A 291 13.98 21.86 -7.74
C GLN A 291 14.59 22.96 -6.86
N ASP A 292 13.79 23.74 -6.12
CA ASP A 292 14.28 24.71 -5.15
C ASP A 292 15.23 24.08 -4.11
N ILE A 293 14.89 22.90 -3.59
CA ILE A 293 15.76 22.17 -2.66
C ILE A 293 17.09 21.82 -3.32
N VAL A 294 17.05 21.29 -4.53
CA VAL A 294 18.26 20.91 -5.27
C VAL A 294 19.13 22.14 -5.57
N ASP A 295 18.53 23.25 -6.00
CA ASP A 295 19.26 24.47 -6.34
C ASP A 295 19.94 25.09 -5.11
N ARG A 296 19.30 25.04 -3.94
CA ARG A 296 19.88 25.53 -2.68
C ARG A 296 20.98 24.63 -2.13
N LEU A 297 20.90 23.33 -2.38
CA LEU A 297 21.80 22.34 -1.77
C LEU A 297 22.89 21.82 -2.72
N ARG A 298 22.82 22.11 -4.01
CA ARG A 298 23.74 21.60 -5.04
C ARG A 298 25.22 21.83 -4.72
N GLU A 299 25.56 23.04 -4.27
CA GLU A 299 26.93 23.44 -3.95
C GLU A 299 27.31 23.20 -2.46
N ASN A 300 26.41 22.59 -1.69
CA ASN A 300 26.64 22.35 -0.28
C ASN A 300 27.62 21.18 -0.06
N LYS A 301 28.77 21.46 0.58
CA LYS A 301 29.86 20.49 0.76
C LYS A 301 29.49 19.25 1.58
N VAL A 302 28.48 19.36 2.44
CA VAL A 302 27.99 18.24 3.26
C VAL A 302 26.77 17.53 2.64
N VAL A 303 26.48 17.81 1.37
CA VAL A 303 25.42 17.16 0.63
C VAL A 303 26.01 16.30 -0.49
N HIS A 304 25.39 15.18 -0.74
CA HIS A 304 25.64 14.32 -1.90
C HIS A 304 24.35 14.20 -2.70
N LEU A 305 24.37 14.72 -3.91
CA LEU A 305 23.24 14.66 -4.84
C LEU A 305 23.39 13.49 -5.79
N GLN A 306 22.47 12.52 -5.74
CA GLN A 306 22.40 11.43 -6.69
C GLN A 306 21.91 11.94 -8.06
N GLN A 307 22.75 11.85 -9.07
CA GLN A 307 22.47 12.46 -10.37
C GLN A 307 21.63 11.55 -11.29
N HIS A 308 21.75 10.24 -11.14
CA HIS A 308 21.12 9.28 -12.05
C HIS A 308 20.19 8.33 -11.29
N PRO A 309 19.07 7.94 -11.89
CA PRO A 309 18.21 6.91 -11.31
C PRO A 309 18.96 5.60 -11.15
N LEU A 310 18.81 4.95 -10.02
CA LEU A 310 19.37 3.65 -9.70
C LEU A 310 18.25 2.62 -9.52
N ARG A 311 18.58 1.35 -9.73
CA ARG A 311 17.72 0.26 -9.25
C ARG A 311 17.54 0.39 -7.74
N ARG A 312 16.35 0.08 -7.23
CA ARG A 312 16.02 0.26 -5.81
C ARG A 312 17.02 -0.42 -4.87
N SER A 313 17.36 -1.67 -5.12
CA SER A 313 18.32 -2.42 -4.29
C SER A 313 19.73 -1.83 -4.32
N ARG A 314 20.14 -1.29 -5.47
CA ARG A 314 21.44 -0.59 -5.62
C ARG A 314 21.39 0.75 -4.91
N MET A 315 20.31 1.51 -5.04
CA MET A 315 20.11 2.78 -4.35
C MET A 315 20.18 2.60 -2.82
N TRP A 316 19.56 1.56 -2.28
CA TRP A 316 19.67 1.24 -0.85
C TRP A 316 21.12 1.01 -0.38
N ARG A 317 21.95 0.33 -1.19
CA ARG A 317 23.37 0.12 -0.87
C ARG A 317 24.15 1.41 -0.94
N GLU A 318 24.07 2.15 -2.06
CA GLU A 318 24.80 3.41 -2.24
C GLU A 318 24.40 4.45 -1.17
N ARG A 319 23.10 4.63 -0.93
CA ARG A 319 22.59 5.48 0.14
C ARG A 319 23.13 5.05 1.50
N GLY A 320 23.22 3.73 1.73
CA GLY A 320 23.67 3.13 2.97
C GLY A 320 25.10 3.51 3.41
N GLU A 321 25.94 3.97 2.48
CA GLU A 321 27.28 4.47 2.80
C GLU A 321 27.27 5.85 3.51
N PHE A 322 26.12 6.55 3.50
CA PHE A 322 25.97 7.88 4.09
C PHE A 322 25.25 7.82 5.43
N ALA A 323 25.62 8.73 6.36
CA ALA A 323 24.99 8.77 7.67
C ALA A 323 23.60 9.41 7.64
N PHE A 324 23.36 10.33 6.73
CA PHE A 324 22.14 11.12 6.67
C PHE A 324 21.42 10.97 5.33
N VAL A 325 20.08 11.04 5.38
CA VAL A 325 19.21 11.10 4.19
C VAL A 325 18.27 12.28 4.31
N LEU A 326 18.10 13.05 3.22
CA LEU A 326 17.06 14.07 3.14
C LEU A 326 15.78 13.45 2.59
N SER A 327 14.71 13.56 3.35
CA SER A 327 13.38 13.12 2.96
C SER A 327 12.38 14.28 2.94
N PRO A 328 12.38 15.12 1.90
CA PRO A 328 11.38 16.17 1.76
C PRO A 328 10.00 15.57 1.50
N HIS A 329 8.96 16.32 1.84
CA HIS A 329 7.59 15.95 1.57
C HIS A 329 7.38 15.55 0.11
N GLY A 330 6.50 14.57 -0.10
CA GLY A 330 5.96 14.22 -1.41
C GLY A 330 4.73 15.03 -1.76
N VAL A 331 3.76 14.39 -2.39
CA VAL A 331 2.39 14.88 -2.47
C VAL A 331 1.78 14.87 -1.06
N GLY A 332 1.96 13.77 -0.31
CA GLY A 332 1.66 13.69 1.11
C GLY A 332 2.81 14.19 2.00
N LEU A 333 2.52 14.38 3.28
CA LEU A 333 3.48 14.84 4.29
C LEU A 333 4.47 13.73 4.68
N ASP A 334 3.98 12.50 4.90
CA ASP A 334 4.82 11.35 5.19
C ASP A 334 5.30 10.70 3.89
N CYS A 335 6.51 10.19 3.90
CA CYS A 335 7.14 9.61 2.71
C CYS A 335 7.72 8.23 3.00
N HIS A 336 7.53 7.30 2.07
CA HIS A 336 8.15 5.96 2.12
C HIS A 336 9.68 6.02 2.29
N ARG A 337 10.33 7.03 1.71
CA ARG A 337 11.78 7.25 1.84
C ARG A 337 12.21 7.42 3.29
N THR A 338 11.43 8.11 4.12
CA THR A 338 11.70 8.25 5.56
C THR A 338 11.83 6.89 6.22
N TRP A 339 10.86 6.01 5.98
CA TRP A 339 10.81 4.69 6.61
C TRP A 339 11.85 3.72 6.05
N GLU A 340 12.14 3.79 4.74
CA GLU A 340 13.25 3.05 4.14
C GLU A 340 14.61 3.48 4.72
N ALA A 341 14.81 4.78 4.87
CA ALA A 341 16.04 5.32 5.43
C ALA A 341 16.21 4.91 6.91
N LEU A 342 15.15 4.98 7.70
CA LEU A 342 15.15 4.50 9.09
C LEU A 342 15.49 3.01 9.18
N ALA A 343 14.88 2.18 8.34
CA ALA A 343 15.17 0.75 8.30
C ALA A 343 16.63 0.45 7.88
N LEU A 344 17.24 1.30 7.05
CA LEU A 344 18.66 1.23 6.70
C LEU A 344 19.57 1.87 7.74
N GLY A 345 19.03 2.42 8.84
CA GLY A 345 19.77 2.97 9.98
C GLY A 345 20.40 4.34 9.73
N HIS A 346 19.74 5.16 8.93
CA HIS A 346 20.14 6.57 8.73
C HIS A 346 19.56 7.49 9.80
N ILE A 347 20.18 8.64 9.97
CA ILE A 347 19.53 9.82 10.52
C ILE A 347 18.79 10.51 9.38
N VAL A 348 17.48 10.74 9.52
CA VAL A 348 16.65 11.27 8.46
C VAL A 348 16.32 12.72 8.72
N LEU A 349 16.64 13.58 7.76
CA LEU A 349 16.25 14.99 7.81
C LEU A 349 14.91 15.17 7.08
N VAL A 350 13.93 15.74 7.76
CA VAL A 350 12.59 16.02 7.20
C VAL A 350 12.25 17.48 7.36
N PRO A 351 11.44 18.09 6.49
CA PRO A 351 10.90 19.42 6.75
C PRO A 351 10.04 19.39 8.02
N LYS A 352 10.19 20.41 8.87
CA LYS A 352 9.34 20.56 10.06
C LYS A 352 7.87 20.59 9.66
N SER A 353 7.06 19.80 10.36
CA SER A 353 5.66 19.62 10.01
C SER A 353 4.83 19.14 11.21
N PRO A 354 3.49 19.13 11.12
CA PRO A 354 2.65 18.54 12.14
C PRO A 354 2.92 17.05 12.41
N LEU A 355 3.62 16.36 11.52
CA LEU A 355 4.02 14.96 11.71
C LEU A 355 5.24 14.77 12.63
N ASP A 356 5.86 15.82 13.13
CA ASP A 356 7.07 15.71 13.95
C ASP A 356 6.86 14.77 15.16
N SER A 357 5.67 14.77 15.75
CA SER A 357 5.31 13.88 16.85
C SER A 357 5.26 12.38 16.45
N LEU A 358 5.00 12.06 15.19
CA LEU A 358 5.01 10.69 14.66
C LEU A 358 6.41 10.06 14.77
N TYR A 359 7.45 10.89 14.64
CA TYR A 359 8.84 10.46 14.64
C TYR A 359 9.48 10.46 16.02
N ALA A 360 8.70 10.71 17.09
CA ALA A 360 9.24 10.79 18.44
C ALA A 360 10.03 9.53 18.85
N GLY A 361 11.31 9.73 19.25
CA GLY A 361 12.22 8.65 19.61
C GLY A 361 12.74 7.82 18.44
N LEU A 362 12.61 8.31 17.21
CA LEU A 362 13.33 7.83 16.02
C LEU A 362 14.44 8.82 15.66
N PRO A 363 15.50 8.41 14.96
CA PRO A 363 16.57 9.31 14.51
C PRO A 363 16.11 10.16 13.32
N VAL A 364 15.07 10.96 13.54
CA VAL A 364 14.51 11.91 12.58
C VAL A 364 14.70 13.33 13.12
N ILE A 365 15.22 14.21 12.29
CA ILE A 365 15.48 15.62 12.63
C ILE A 365 14.60 16.50 11.76
N PRO A 366 13.56 17.11 12.33
CA PRO A 366 12.79 18.14 11.66
C PRO A 366 13.64 19.39 11.49
N ILE A 367 13.80 19.85 10.24
CA ILE A 367 14.52 21.09 9.89
C ILE A 367 13.55 22.15 9.39
N ALA A 368 13.74 23.37 9.86
CA ALA A 368 12.90 24.51 9.47
C ALA A 368 13.39 25.19 8.19
N ASP A 369 14.70 25.16 7.94
CA ASP A 369 15.34 25.73 6.76
C ASP A 369 16.50 24.88 6.26
N TRP A 370 16.69 24.83 4.94
CA TRP A 370 17.77 24.06 4.30
C TRP A 370 19.17 24.55 4.68
N GLY A 371 19.32 25.79 5.14
CA GLY A 371 20.58 26.35 5.66
C GLY A 371 21.03 25.73 6.98
N GLU A 372 20.18 24.96 7.65
CA GLU A 372 20.58 24.14 8.80
C GLU A 372 21.49 22.97 8.40
N ILE A 373 21.50 22.56 7.13
CA ILE A 373 22.37 21.51 6.61
C ILE A 373 23.79 22.08 6.42
N LYS A 374 24.58 22.04 7.48
CA LYS A 374 25.96 22.58 7.54
C LYS A 374 26.85 21.72 8.43
N PRO A 375 28.20 21.77 8.28
CA PRO A 375 29.13 20.87 8.97
C PRO A 375 28.89 20.77 10.47
N GLU A 376 28.70 21.88 11.15
CA GLU A 376 28.54 21.94 12.61
C GLU A 376 27.28 21.17 13.06
N ASN A 377 26.21 21.23 12.30
CA ASN A 377 24.99 20.51 12.60
C ASN A 377 25.09 19.01 12.27
N ILE A 378 25.80 18.63 11.21
CA ILE A 378 26.07 17.22 10.88
C ILE A 378 26.73 16.51 12.05
N ASP A 379 27.82 17.05 12.62
CA ASP A 379 28.53 16.48 13.75
C ASP A 379 27.66 16.44 15.02
N LYS A 380 26.93 17.53 15.29
CA LYS A 380 25.98 17.61 16.40
C LYS A 380 24.86 16.55 16.27
N TRP A 381 24.24 16.43 15.13
CA TRP A 381 23.15 15.47 14.92
C TRP A 381 23.64 14.04 15.02
N LEU A 382 24.84 13.74 14.48
CA LEU A 382 25.44 12.42 14.57
C LEU A 382 25.72 12.03 16.04
N SER A 383 26.07 12.98 16.89
CA SER A 383 26.34 12.72 18.32
C SER A 383 25.06 12.58 19.16
N LEU A 384 23.95 13.17 18.73
CA LEU A 384 22.67 13.19 19.46
C LEU A 384 21.77 12.00 19.11
N CYS A 385 21.86 11.49 17.88
CA CYS A 385 20.98 10.42 17.41
C CYS A 385 21.62 9.05 17.60
N PRO A 386 20.99 8.15 18.38
CA PRO A 386 21.45 6.78 18.47
C PRO A 386 21.26 6.04 17.13
N GLU A 387 22.12 5.08 16.88
CA GLU A 387 21.91 4.19 15.73
C GLU A 387 20.66 3.33 15.93
N LEU A 388 19.69 3.46 15.02
CA LEU A 388 18.48 2.66 15.05
C LEU A 388 18.78 1.23 14.58
N LYS A 389 18.38 0.24 15.36
CA LYS A 389 18.49 -1.16 14.98
C LYS A 389 17.37 -1.57 14.04
N ILE A 390 17.64 -2.51 13.15
CA ILE A 390 16.63 -2.99 12.16
C ILE A 390 15.46 -3.73 12.82
N ASP A 391 15.67 -4.26 14.00
CA ASP A 391 14.68 -4.96 14.81
C ASP A 391 13.99 -4.05 15.85
N ASP A 392 14.21 -2.73 15.78
CA ASP A 392 13.49 -1.78 16.63
C ASP A 392 11.98 -1.93 16.40
N GLU A 393 11.24 -2.05 17.49
CA GLU A 393 9.79 -2.30 17.45
C GLU A 393 9.03 -1.23 16.65
N LYS A 394 9.45 0.04 16.70
CA LYS A 394 8.83 1.16 16.00
C LYS A 394 8.93 1.04 14.48
N LEU A 395 9.86 0.22 13.99
CA LEU A 395 9.97 -0.14 12.57
C LEU A 395 9.02 -1.26 12.16
N THR A 396 8.18 -1.80 13.04
CA THR A 396 7.29 -2.91 12.74
C THR A 396 5.82 -2.50 12.63
N SER A 397 5.07 -3.14 11.74
CA SER A 397 3.61 -2.93 11.63
C SER A 397 2.89 -3.30 12.94
N ARG A 398 3.39 -4.30 13.67
CA ARG A 398 2.82 -4.75 14.95
C ARG A 398 2.85 -3.68 16.03
N TYR A 399 3.92 -2.91 16.12
CA TYR A 399 4.03 -1.82 17.10
C TYR A 399 2.89 -0.80 16.91
N TRP A 400 2.65 -0.39 15.68
CA TRP A 400 1.62 0.60 15.37
C TRP A 400 0.21 0.05 15.59
N VAL A 401 -0.01 -1.21 15.23
CA VAL A 401 -1.29 -1.89 15.53
C VAL A 401 -1.47 -2.06 17.04
N GLY A 402 -0.43 -2.37 17.78
CA GLY A 402 -0.46 -2.39 19.25
C GLY A 402 -0.89 -1.05 19.85
N LYS A 403 -0.36 0.07 19.32
CA LYS A 403 -0.81 1.42 19.71
C LYS A 403 -2.29 1.67 19.40
N MET A 404 -2.76 1.21 18.26
CA MET A 404 -4.18 1.36 17.90
C MET A 404 -5.09 0.55 18.85
N ARG A 405 -4.67 -0.65 19.25
CA ARG A 405 -5.43 -1.49 20.20
C ARG A 405 -5.43 -0.96 21.64
N ALA A 406 -4.46 -0.12 21.97
CA ALA A 406 -4.35 0.49 23.32
C ALA A 406 -5.11 1.82 23.45
N ALA A 407 -5.75 2.32 22.38
CA ALA A 407 -6.54 3.53 22.39
C ALA A 407 -7.98 3.23 22.88
#